data_d17dec5799889aa6e79705d15014a349
#
_entry.id   d17dec5799889aa6e79705d15014a349
#
_cell.length_a   1.000
_cell.length_b   1.000
_cell.length_c   1.000
_cell.angle_alpha   90.00
_cell.angle_beta   90.00
_cell.angle_gamma   90.00
#
_symmetry.space_group_name_H-M   'P 1'
#
loop_
_entity.id
_entity.type
_entity.pdbx_description
1 polymer ?
#
loop_
_entity_poly.entity_id
_entity_poly.type
_entity_poly.pdbx_seq_one_letter_code
_entity_poly.pdbx_strand_id
1 'polypeptide(L)'
;MKYFVASLVIAMAWSCHPEPNAYDLLDQMVVSTNYDTTAVFNSYKTYSLPTDTIGYVSDTDPNDTIITSPKYNLPRGVLKAVEANMTKYGYQRVAQGQTADIGVNVYAVKNLNLFQQVIYPNYYYSGYYGYGGYYYYPYVQTYAFNTGSLVVEFVDLKNATANGKYKVIWNAYMGDLFNTARDETEESVDAVNQAFDQSPYLKLP
;
A
#
# COMPACT_ATOMS: atom_id res chain seq x y z
N MET A 1 -45.85 -24.95 31.24
CA MET A 1 -45.81 -23.53 30.82
C MET A 1 -44.82 -22.66 31.62
N LYS A 2 -44.67 -22.81 32.95
CA LYS A 2 -43.75 -21.97 33.75
C LYS A 2 -42.27 -22.12 33.39
N TYR A 3 -41.81 -23.28 32.98
CA TYR A 3 -40.42 -23.54 32.60
C TYR A 3 -40.05 -23.07 31.17
N PHE A 4 -41.05 -22.96 30.29
CA PHE A 4 -40.87 -22.48 28.94
C PHE A 4 -40.59 -20.95 28.87
N VAL A 5 -41.23 -20.21 29.77
CA VAL A 5 -41.02 -18.75 29.89
C VAL A 5 -39.64 -18.43 30.48
N ALA A 6 -39.16 -19.23 31.44
CA ALA A 6 -37.84 -19.06 32.03
C ALA A 6 -36.69 -19.29 31.02
N SER A 7 -36.84 -20.30 30.14
CA SER A 7 -35.85 -20.57 29.07
C SER A 7 -35.80 -19.48 28.03
N LEU A 8 -36.90 -18.82 27.72
CA LEU A 8 -36.94 -17.72 26.73
C LEU A 8 -36.25 -16.44 27.26
N VAL A 9 -36.37 -16.17 28.58
CA VAL A 9 -35.72 -15.00 29.20
C VAL A 9 -34.19 -15.15 29.25
N ILE A 10 -33.69 -16.38 29.45
CA ILE A 10 -32.24 -16.66 29.48
C ILE A 10 -31.61 -16.51 28.06
N ALA A 11 -32.35 -16.84 27.00
CA ALA A 11 -31.88 -16.72 25.63
C ALA A 11 -31.74 -15.24 25.17
N MET A 12 -32.49 -14.30 25.75
CA MET A 12 -32.39 -12.88 25.44
C MET A 12 -31.22 -12.18 26.14
N ALA A 13 -30.66 -12.77 27.20
CA ALA A 13 -29.54 -12.15 27.93
C ALA A 13 -28.18 -12.31 27.25
N TRP A 14 -28.05 -13.12 26.20
CA TRP A 14 -26.82 -13.33 25.46
C TRP A 14 -26.69 -12.47 24.15
N SER A 15 -27.65 -11.60 23.93
CA SER A 15 -27.69 -10.75 22.72
C SER A 15 -27.04 -9.38 22.90
N CYS A 16 -26.35 -9.09 24.01
CA CYS A 16 -25.55 -7.87 24.13
C CYS A 16 -24.19 -8.10 23.47
N HIS A 17 -24.07 -7.80 22.19
CA HIS A 17 -22.79 -7.47 21.60
C HIS A 17 -22.45 -6.06 22.07
N PRO A 18 -21.28 -5.83 22.70
CA PRO A 18 -20.83 -4.49 22.97
C PRO A 18 -20.70 -3.76 21.61
N GLU A 19 -21.39 -2.65 21.46
CA GLU A 19 -21.16 -1.80 20.29
C GLU A 19 -19.70 -1.32 20.34
N PRO A 20 -18.97 -1.41 19.23
CA PRO A 20 -17.61 -0.90 19.20
C PRO A 20 -17.63 0.59 19.52
N ASN A 21 -16.71 1.03 20.33
CA ASN A 21 -16.56 2.45 20.69
C ASN A 21 -16.35 3.24 19.39
N ALA A 22 -17.03 4.37 19.23
CA ALA A 22 -16.89 5.21 18.04
C ALA A 22 -15.42 5.66 17.81
N TYR A 23 -14.62 5.77 18.86
CA TYR A 23 -13.18 6.04 18.76
C TYR A 23 -12.42 4.85 18.18
N ASP A 24 -12.77 3.61 18.50
CA ASP A 24 -12.14 2.41 17.95
C ASP A 24 -12.45 2.24 16.45
N LEU A 25 -13.59 2.79 15.99
CA LEU A 25 -13.95 2.81 14.57
C LEU A 25 -13.23 3.91 13.79
N LEU A 26 -12.90 5.02 14.44
CA LEU A 26 -12.15 6.14 13.86
C LEU A 26 -10.65 5.84 13.76
N ASP A 27 -10.16 4.92 14.56
CA ASP A 27 -8.74 4.49 14.61
C ASP A 27 -8.44 3.29 13.68
N GLN A 28 -9.40 2.89 12.84
CA GLN A 28 -9.19 1.77 11.90
C GLN A 28 -8.51 2.26 10.63
N MET A 29 -7.27 1.82 10.44
CA MET A 29 -6.58 2.02 9.16
C MET A 29 -7.37 1.37 8.02
N VAL A 30 -7.45 2.05 6.90
CA VAL A 30 -8.11 1.55 5.69
C VAL A 30 -7.06 1.01 4.74
N VAL A 31 -7.10 -0.30 4.47
CA VAL A 31 -6.23 -0.93 3.46
C VAL A 31 -7.07 -1.36 2.27
N SER A 32 -6.78 -0.79 1.12
CA SER A 32 -7.44 -1.11 -0.15
C SER A 32 -6.40 -1.54 -1.18
N THR A 33 -6.66 -2.64 -1.88
CA THR A 33 -5.79 -3.13 -2.95
C THR A 33 -6.53 -3.18 -4.27
N ASN A 34 -5.82 -2.93 -5.37
CA ASN A 34 -6.37 -3.05 -6.70
C ASN A 34 -5.31 -3.60 -7.67
N TYR A 35 -5.71 -4.21 -8.78
CA TYR A 35 -4.78 -4.80 -9.72
C TYR A 35 -5.33 -4.84 -11.15
N ASP A 36 -4.41 -4.93 -12.10
CA ASP A 36 -4.74 -5.18 -13.50
C ASP A 36 -5.11 -6.65 -13.70
N THR A 37 -6.37 -6.90 -14.01
CA THR A 37 -6.90 -8.26 -14.23
C THR A 37 -6.28 -8.96 -15.45
N THR A 38 -5.58 -8.22 -16.31
CA THR A 38 -4.83 -8.77 -17.47
C THR A 38 -3.38 -9.11 -17.13
N ALA A 39 -2.89 -8.73 -15.95
CA ALA A 39 -1.53 -9.04 -15.52
C ALA A 39 -1.38 -10.52 -15.17
N VAL A 40 -0.33 -11.14 -15.69
CA VAL A 40 0.01 -12.54 -15.43
C VAL A 40 1.12 -12.58 -14.37
N PHE A 41 0.74 -12.48 -13.08
CA PHE A 41 1.69 -12.32 -11.98
C PHE A 41 2.75 -13.43 -11.91
N ASN A 42 2.42 -14.66 -12.23
CA ASN A 42 3.37 -15.77 -12.25
C ASN A 42 4.47 -15.67 -13.34
N SER A 43 4.34 -14.70 -14.26
CA SER A 43 5.36 -14.42 -15.27
C SER A 43 6.48 -13.51 -14.77
N TYR A 44 6.27 -12.79 -13.66
CA TYR A 44 7.26 -11.93 -13.02
C TYR A 44 8.03 -12.73 -11.97
N LYS A 45 9.34 -12.54 -11.90
CA LYS A 45 10.21 -13.29 -10.95
C LYS A 45 11.05 -12.36 -10.09
N THR A 46 11.43 -11.21 -10.64
CA THR A 46 12.37 -10.30 -10.01
C THR A 46 11.76 -8.92 -9.78
N TYR A 47 12.23 -8.24 -8.74
CA TYR A 47 11.82 -6.89 -8.43
C TYR A 47 12.98 -6.00 -7.99
N SER A 48 12.86 -4.70 -8.24
CA SER A 48 13.71 -3.66 -7.67
C SER A 48 12.94 -2.88 -6.61
N LEU A 49 13.61 -2.56 -5.51
CA LEU A 49 13.06 -1.84 -4.37
C LEU A 49 14.17 -0.96 -3.78
N PRO A 50 13.91 0.29 -3.39
CA PRO A 50 14.86 1.12 -2.65
C PRO A 50 15.27 0.49 -1.33
N THR A 51 16.36 0.98 -0.74
CA THR A 51 16.90 0.46 0.52
C THR A 51 16.44 1.26 1.74
N ASP A 52 16.34 2.57 1.60
CA ASP A 52 16.21 3.50 2.72
C ASP A 52 15.41 4.76 2.42
N THR A 53 14.82 4.86 1.23
CA THR A 53 14.14 6.04 0.76
C THR A 53 12.78 5.69 0.18
N ILE A 54 11.74 6.42 0.59
CA ILE A 54 10.41 6.39 -0.01
C ILE A 54 10.05 7.77 -0.53
N GLY A 55 9.08 7.83 -1.40
CA GLY A 55 8.59 9.09 -1.87
C GLY A 55 7.72 9.83 -0.88
N TYR A 56 7.56 11.09 -1.17
CA TYR A 56 6.73 11.97 -0.38
C TYR A 56 5.93 12.90 -1.30
N VAL A 57 4.64 12.95 -1.09
CA VAL A 57 3.72 13.81 -1.83
C VAL A 57 2.99 14.70 -0.84
N SER A 58 3.16 16.02 -0.97
CA SER A 58 2.53 17.02 -0.13
C SER A 58 2.16 18.25 -0.96
N ASP A 59 1.04 18.87 -0.64
CA ASP A 59 0.63 20.17 -1.22
C ASP A 59 1.26 21.35 -0.45
N THR A 60 1.66 21.13 0.79
CA THR A 60 2.28 22.17 1.63
C THR A 60 3.79 22.28 1.43
N ASP A 61 4.43 21.25 0.89
CA ASP A 61 5.86 21.22 0.62
C ASP A 61 6.15 20.49 -0.72
N PRO A 62 5.82 21.12 -1.84
CA PRO A 62 5.94 20.48 -3.16
C PRO A 62 7.40 20.24 -3.61
N ASN A 63 8.37 20.78 -2.90
CA ASN A 63 9.80 20.60 -3.18
C ASN A 63 10.41 19.43 -2.38
N ASP A 64 9.75 18.99 -1.30
CA ASP A 64 10.19 17.83 -0.51
C ASP A 64 9.50 16.58 -1.06
N THR A 65 10.20 15.85 -1.89
CA THR A 65 9.65 14.71 -2.65
C THR A 65 10.12 13.37 -2.13
N ILE A 66 10.97 13.35 -1.09
CA ILE A 66 11.65 12.15 -0.60
C ILE A 66 11.77 12.15 0.92
N ILE A 67 11.44 11.04 1.54
CA ILE A 67 11.74 10.76 2.95
C ILE A 67 12.82 9.68 3.02
N THR A 68 13.90 9.96 3.76
CA THR A 68 15.08 9.09 3.83
C THR A 68 15.37 8.65 5.27
N SER A 69 15.72 7.37 5.46
CA SER A 69 16.41 6.91 6.66
C SER A 69 17.89 7.39 6.64
N PRO A 70 18.52 7.63 7.80
CA PRO A 70 18.05 7.36 9.16
C PRO A 70 17.24 8.49 9.80
N LYS A 71 16.96 9.59 9.10
CA LYS A 71 16.22 10.73 9.67
C LYS A 71 14.83 10.28 10.18
N TYR A 72 14.21 9.34 9.47
CA TYR A 72 12.92 8.75 9.83
C TYR A 72 13.01 7.22 9.82
N ASN A 73 12.38 6.55 10.80
CA ASN A 73 12.33 5.08 10.85
C ASN A 73 11.36 4.49 9.82
N LEU A 74 10.31 5.25 9.49
CA LEU A 74 9.23 4.84 8.59
C LEU A 74 9.72 4.25 7.25
N PRO A 75 10.61 4.89 6.46
CA PRO A 75 11.02 4.33 5.17
C PRO A 75 11.63 2.94 5.31
N ARG A 76 12.53 2.75 6.27
CA ARG A 76 13.21 1.46 6.47
C ARG A 76 12.25 0.38 6.95
N GLY A 77 11.32 0.71 7.85
CA GLY A 77 10.30 -0.21 8.35
C GLY A 77 9.43 -0.72 7.22
N VAL A 78 8.86 0.20 6.44
CA VAL A 78 7.97 -0.10 5.31
C VAL A 78 8.70 -0.91 4.23
N LEU A 79 9.89 -0.48 3.81
CA LEU A 79 10.65 -1.17 2.76
C LEU A 79 11.04 -2.60 3.17
N LYS A 80 11.38 -2.82 4.43
CA LYS A 80 11.63 -4.17 4.96
C LYS A 80 10.36 -5.03 4.98
N ALA A 81 9.20 -4.47 5.31
CA ALA A 81 7.93 -5.19 5.28
C ALA A 81 7.57 -5.60 3.85
N VAL A 82 7.72 -4.69 2.88
CA VAL A 82 7.54 -5.00 1.46
C VAL A 82 8.49 -6.10 1.01
N GLU A 83 9.80 -5.99 1.31
CA GLU A 83 10.80 -6.99 0.96
C GLU A 83 10.50 -8.38 1.55
N ALA A 84 10.08 -8.42 2.82
CA ALA A 84 9.71 -9.67 3.49
C ALA A 84 8.51 -10.34 2.82
N ASN A 85 7.47 -9.57 2.48
CA ASN A 85 6.28 -10.08 1.81
C ASN A 85 6.60 -10.52 0.37
N MET A 86 7.37 -9.75 -0.40
CA MET A 86 7.81 -10.14 -1.73
C MET A 86 8.59 -11.45 -1.71
N THR A 87 9.49 -11.62 -0.74
CA THR A 87 10.25 -12.87 -0.54
C THR A 87 9.33 -14.03 -0.17
N LYS A 88 8.40 -13.83 0.78
CA LYS A 88 7.37 -14.81 1.18
C LYS A 88 6.52 -15.25 -0.02
N TYR A 89 6.30 -14.36 -0.98
CA TYR A 89 5.50 -14.59 -2.19
C TYR A 89 6.32 -15.18 -3.36
N GLY A 90 7.61 -15.39 -3.17
CA GLY A 90 8.48 -16.08 -4.12
C GLY A 90 9.24 -15.17 -5.09
N TYR A 91 9.16 -13.85 -4.94
CA TYR A 91 9.92 -12.91 -5.77
C TYR A 91 11.35 -12.74 -5.27
N GLN A 92 12.26 -12.48 -6.20
CA GLN A 92 13.67 -12.23 -5.92
C GLN A 92 14.04 -10.75 -6.12
N ARG A 93 14.63 -10.14 -5.09
CA ARG A 93 15.13 -8.79 -5.19
C ARG A 93 16.40 -8.75 -6.04
N VAL A 94 16.49 -7.79 -6.96
CA VAL A 94 17.73 -7.50 -7.69
C VAL A 94 18.44 -6.28 -7.10
N ALA A 95 19.74 -6.17 -7.33
CA ALA A 95 20.51 -5.02 -6.91
C ALA A 95 20.11 -3.77 -7.73
N GLN A 96 20.33 -2.60 -7.13
CA GLN A 96 20.09 -1.32 -7.81
C GLN A 96 20.85 -1.26 -9.15
N GLY A 97 20.17 -0.84 -10.21
CA GLY A 97 20.74 -0.76 -11.55
C GLY A 97 20.72 -2.06 -12.35
N GLN A 98 20.25 -3.16 -11.75
CA GLN A 98 19.99 -4.41 -12.48
C GLN A 98 18.58 -4.41 -13.05
N THR A 99 18.39 -5.14 -14.16
CA THR A 99 17.08 -5.32 -14.78
C THR A 99 16.17 -6.14 -13.86
N ALA A 100 15.00 -5.59 -13.55
CA ALA A 100 13.94 -6.24 -12.79
C ALA A 100 12.68 -6.42 -13.66
N ASP A 101 11.87 -7.42 -13.34
CA ASP A 101 10.55 -7.58 -13.97
C ASP A 101 9.55 -6.55 -13.41
N ILE A 102 9.63 -6.27 -12.09
CA ILE A 102 8.76 -5.35 -11.37
C ILE A 102 9.60 -4.24 -10.74
N GLY A 103 9.15 -2.98 -10.91
CA GLY A 103 9.56 -1.87 -10.08
C GLY A 103 8.59 -1.69 -8.93
N VAL A 104 9.08 -1.62 -7.70
CA VAL A 104 8.22 -1.36 -6.54
C VAL A 104 8.38 0.08 -6.11
N ASN A 105 7.31 0.87 -6.26
CA ASN A 105 7.23 2.23 -5.76
C ASN A 105 6.59 2.26 -4.38
N VAL A 106 7.14 3.05 -3.48
CA VAL A 106 6.57 3.30 -2.15
C VAL A 106 6.59 4.81 -1.91
N TYR A 107 5.45 5.38 -1.55
CA TYR A 107 5.39 6.80 -1.23
C TYR A 107 4.35 7.12 -0.17
N ALA A 108 4.68 8.10 0.67
CA ALA A 108 3.77 8.67 1.66
C ALA A 108 3.06 9.89 1.06
N VAL A 109 1.78 10.04 1.38
CA VAL A 109 0.95 11.18 0.99
C VAL A 109 0.51 11.92 2.23
N LYS A 110 0.83 13.20 2.33
CA LYS A 110 0.46 14.07 3.45
C LYS A 110 -0.25 15.33 2.95
N ASN A 111 -1.34 15.67 3.62
CA ASN A 111 -2.09 16.92 3.38
C ASN A 111 -2.63 17.12 1.96
N LEU A 112 -2.99 16.05 1.26
CA LEU A 112 -3.67 16.18 -0.03
C LEU A 112 -5.20 16.13 0.17
N ASN A 113 -5.84 17.29 0.08
CA ASN A 113 -7.30 17.42 -0.06
C ASN A 113 -7.74 17.14 -1.50
N LEU A 114 -7.32 16.01 -2.08
CA LEU A 114 -7.71 15.65 -3.43
C LEU A 114 -8.81 14.58 -3.41
N PHE A 115 -10.04 15.05 -3.50
CA PHE A 115 -11.13 14.27 -4.07
C PHE A 115 -10.87 14.15 -5.57
N GLN A 116 -10.65 12.93 -6.05
CA GLN A 116 -10.51 12.57 -7.45
C GLN A 116 -9.30 13.21 -8.16
N GLN A 117 -8.20 12.50 -8.16
CA GLN A 117 -7.37 12.44 -9.36
C GLN A 117 -6.51 11.20 -9.35
N VAL A 118 -6.40 10.58 -10.52
CA VAL A 118 -5.33 9.66 -10.85
C VAL A 118 -4.04 10.34 -10.40
N ILE A 119 -3.46 9.89 -9.30
CA ILE A 119 -2.12 10.34 -8.94
C ILE A 119 -1.21 9.71 -9.97
N TYR A 120 -0.87 10.48 -10.97
CA TYR A 120 0.31 10.20 -11.76
C TYR A 120 1.46 10.63 -10.86
N PRO A 121 2.33 9.75 -10.39
CA PRO A 121 3.62 10.14 -9.88
C PRO A 121 4.40 10.64 -11.09
N ASN A 122 3.96 11.79 -11.59
CA ASN A 122 4.60 12.46 -12.67
C ASN A 122 5.93 12.99 -12.16
N TYR A 123 7.00 12.51 -12.78
CA TYR A 123 8.25 13.21 -12.87
C TYR A 123 9.34 12.97 -11.82
N TYR A 124 9.05 12.70 -10.56
CA TYR A 124 10.10 12.75 -9.53
C TYR A 124 10.77 11.42 -9.21
N TYR A 125 10.09 10.31 -9.47
CA TYR A 125 10.57 8.98 -9.11
C TYR A 125 11.45 8.29 -10.15
N SER A 126 11.32 8.64 -11.41
CA SER A 126 12.01 7.96 -12.50
C SER A 126 13.54 8.01 -12.40
N GLY A 127 14.08 9.10 -11.87
CA GLY A 127 15.53 9.25 -11.69
C GLY A 127 16.09 8.43 -10.53
N TYR A 128 15.32 8.24 -9.47
CA TYR A 128 15.79 7.56 -8.26
C TYR A 128 15.80 6.04 -8.38
N TYR A 129 14.79 5.48 -9.04
CA TYR A 129 14.67 4.03 -9.22
C TYR A 129 15.43 3.47 -10.43
N GLY A 130 16.08 4.34 -11.23
CA GLY A 130 16.88 3.94 -12.39
C GLY A 130 16.08 3.62 -13.65
N TYR A 131 14.76 3.78 -13.63
CA TYR A 131 13.91 3.66 -14.80
C TYR A 131 13.06 4.92 -14.95
N GLY A 132 13.32 5.66 -16.04
CA GLY A 132 12.58 6.86 -16.42
C GLY A 132 11.40 6.50 -17.32
N GLY A 133 10.22 7.07 -17.04
CA GLY A 133 9.06 6.86 -17.90
C GLY A 133 7.75 7.37 -17.29
N TYR A 134 6.70 7.31 -18.07
CA TYR A 134 5.36 7.66 -17.60
C TYR A 134 4.66 6.39 -17.12
N TYR A 135 4.08 6.46 -15.92
CA TYR A 135 3.24 5.40 -15.38
C TYR A 135 1.79 5.63 -15.77
N TYR A 136 1.03 4.56 -15.96
CA TYR A 136 -0.41 4.64 -16.12
C TYR A 136 -1.11 3.47 -15.42
N TYR A 137 -2.31 3.73 -14.93
CA TYR A 137 -3.18 2.71 -14.37
C TYR A 137 -4.12 2.21 -15.47
N PRO A 138 -4.20 0.89 -15.71
CA PRO A 138 -5.15 0.33 -16.66
C PRO A 138 -6.59 0.28 -16.11
N TYR A 139 -6.80 0.74 -14.88
CA TYR A 139 -8.07 0.73 -14.17
C TYR A 139 -8.34 2.09 -13.51
N VAL A 140 -9.62 2.37 -13.24
CA VAL A 140 -10.00 3.62 -12.55
C VAL A 140 -9.65 3.50 -11.08
N GLN A 141 -8.83 4.42 -10.61
CA GLN A 141 -8.48 4.57 -9.20
C GLN A 141 -9.28 5.74 -8.62
N THR A 142 -10.05 5.49 -7.59
CA THR A 142 -10.70 6.55 -6.80
C THR A 142 -10.22 6.42 -5.37
N TYR A 143 -9.38 7.34 -4.94
CA TYR A 143 -8.97 7.44 -3.54
C TYR A 143 -9.56 8.69 -2.92
N ALA A 144 -10.11 8.54 -1.72
CA ALA A 144 -10.28 9.66 -0.81
C ALA A 144 -8.99 9.72 0.02
N PHE A 145 -8.10 10.65 -0.31
CA PHE A 145 -6.91 10.86 0.51
C PHE A 145 -7.29 11.66 1.74
N ASN A 146 -7.30 10.99 2.87
CA ASN A 146 -7.20 11.65 4.15
C ASN A 146 -5.73 11.94 4.46
N THR A 147 -5.48 12.90 5.32
CA THR A 147 -4.14 13.24 5.80
C THR A 147 -3.42 11.99 6.29
N GLY A 148 -2.29 11.65 5.66
CA GLY A 148 -1.44 10.57 6.14
C GLY A 148 -1.70 9.18 5.55
N SER A 149 -1.45 9.04 4.26
CA SER A 149 -1.59 7.75 3.57
C SER A 149 -0.25 7.22 3.06
N LEU A 150 -0.14 5.90 2.98
CA LEU A 150 0.97 5.20 2.33
C LEU A 150 0.46 4.50 1.08
N VAL A 151 1.23 4.51 0.02
CA VAL A 151 0.93 3.80 -1.22
C VAL A 151 2.10 2.93 -1.63
N VAL A 152 1.80 1.69 -2.02
CA VAL A 152 2.75 0.76 -2.62
C VAL A 152 2.23 0.37 -4.00
N GLU A 153 3.10 0.42 -5.02
CA GLU A 153 2.74 0.09 -6.39
C GLU A 153 3.72 -0.90 -7.00
N PHE A 154 3.20 -1.83 -7.80
CA PHE A 154 3.99 -2.69 -8.67
C PHE A 154 3.87 -2.19 -10.10
N VAL A 155 5.01 -1.84 -10.67
CA VAL A 155 5.14 -1.31 -12.02
C VAL A 155 5.75 -2.39 -12.91
N ASP A 156 5.08 -2.70 -14.01
CA ASP A 156 5.56 -3.65 -15.01
C ASP A 156 6.74 -3.06 -15.79
N LEU A 157 7.95 -3.47 -15.46
CA LEU A 157 9.16 -3.08 -16.18
C LEU A 157 9.48 -4.04 -17.33
N LYS A 158 9.00 -5.28 -17.22
CA LYS A 158 9.26 -6.34 -18.21
C LYS A 158 8.56 -6.07 -19.54
N ASN A 159 7.35 -5.51 -19.50
CA ASN A 159 6.52 -5.28 -20.68
C ASN A 159 6.34 -3.78 -20.96
N ALA A 160 7.38 -2.98 -20.71
CA ALA A 160 7.35 -1.55 -20.99
C ALA A 160 6.97 -1.29 -22.45
N THR A 161 6.11 -0.30 -22.70
CA THR A 161 5.74 0.07 -24.06
C THR A 161 6.92 0.72 -24.79
N ALA A 162 6.91 0.66 -26.12
CA ALA A 162 7.95 1.29 -26.95
C ALA A 162 8.15 2.80 -26.69
N ASN A 163 7.18 3.46 -26.06
CA ASN A 163 7.20 4.89 -25.73
C ASN A 163 7.66 5.15 -24.28
N GLY A 164 8.27 4.17 -23.59
CA GLY A 164 8.70 4.31 -22.21
C GLY A 164 7.55 4.49 -21.20
N LYS A 165 6.36 4.01 -21.54
CA LYS A 165 5.22 3.99 -20.62
C LYS A 165 5.20 2.69 -19.85
N TYR A 166 5.13 2.79 -18.54
CA TYR A 166 5.06 1.66 -17.63
C TYR A 166 3.65 1.53 -17.06
N LYS A 167 3.19 0.30 -16.95
CA LYS A 167 1.87 -0.01 -16.41
C LYS A 167 1.99 -0.31 -14.92
N VAL A 168 1.12 0.27 -14.11
CA VAL A 168 0.92 -0.17 -12.72
C VAL A 168 0.02 -1.40 -12.75
N ILE A 169 0.55 -2.54 -12.33
CA ILE A 169 -0.14 -3.83 -12.37
C ILE A 169 -0.80 -4.20 -11.04
N TRP A 170 -0.36 -3.60 -9.95
CA TRP A 170 -0.94 -3.73 -8.62
C TRP A 170 -0.64 -2.50 -7.80
N ASN A 171 -1.57 -2.13 -6.93
CA ASN A 171 -1.31 -1.11 -5.93
C ASN A 171 -2.06 -1.39 -4.63
N ALA A 172 -1.51 -0.91 -3.56
CA ALA A 172 -2.13 -0.85 -2.25
C ALA A 172 -2.16 0.60 -1.76
N TYR A 173 -3.33 1.01 -1.29
CA TYR A 173 -3.56 2.26 -0.60
C TYR A 173 -3.84 1.96 0.87
N MET A 174 -3.15 2.64 1.75
CA MET A 174 -3.25 2.50 3.20
C MET A 174 -3.49 3.90 3.80
N GLY A 175 -4.72 4.15 4.23
CA GLY A 175 -5.16 5.45 4.76
C GLY A 175 -5.11 5.52 6.29
N ASP A 176 -5.11 6.75 6.80
CA ASP A 176 -5.18 7.10 8.22
C ASP A 176 -4.01 6.61 9.09
N LEU A 177 -2.82 6.45 8.48
CA LEU A 177 -1.64 5.92 9.17
C LEU A 177 -0.89 6.95 10.04
N PHE A 178 -1.04 8.25 9.79
CA PHE A 178 -0.21 9.28 10.42
C PHE A 178 -0.98 10.17 11.40
N ASN A 179 -2.19 9.77 11.78
CA ASN A 179 -3.06 10.52 12.70
C ASN A 179 -3.36 9.78 14.00
N THR A 180 -2.70 8.67 14.25
CA THR A 180 -3.01 7.79 15.39
C THR A 180 -2.06 8.04 16.56
N ALA A 181 -2.44 7.53 17.74
CA ALA A 181 -1.59 7.55 18.93
C ALA A 181 -0.50 6.46 18.92
N ARG A 182 -0.50 5.60 17.88
CA ARG A 182 0.47 4.51 17.72
C ARG A 182 1.73 4.97 17.01
N ASP A 183 2.75 4.12 17.00
CA ASP A 183 3.96 4.34 16.21
C ASP A 183 3.63 4.23 14.71
N GLU A 184 3.81 5.32 13.98
CA GLU A 184 3.52 5.41 12.53
C GLU A 184 4.23 4.32 11.72
N THR A 185 5.40 3.88 12.17
CA THR A 185 6.16 2.83 11.50
C THR A 185 5.52 1.48 11.70
N GLU A 186 5.09 1.16 12.92
CA GLU A 186 4.44 -0.11 13.25
C GLU A 186 3.13 -0.25 12.49
N GLU A 187 2.28 0.77 12.51
CA GLU A 187 1.02 0.77 11.76
C GLU A 187 1.22 0.64 10.25
N SER A 188 2.21 1.34 9.71
CA SER A 188 2.54 1.24 8.29
C SER A 188 3.03 -0.16 7.91
N VAL A 189 3.80 -0.83 8.78
CA VAL A 189 4.24 -2.22 8.59
C VAL A 189 3.05 -3.17 8.60
N ASP A 190 2.11 -3.01 9.55
CA ASP A 190 0.91 -3.82 9.64
C ASP A 190 0.01 -3.63 8.42
N ALA A 191 -0.16 -2.39 7.96
CA ALA A 191 -0.92 -2.07 6.77
C ALA A 191 -0.32 -2.70 5.50
N VAL A 192 1.00 -2.69 5.35
CA VAL A 192 1.69 -3.38 4.26
C VAL A 192 1.44 -4.89 4.32
N ASN A 193 1.59 -5.51 5.49
CA ASN A 193 1.31 -6.94 5.66
C ASN A 193 -0.13 -7.29 5.27
N GLN A 194 -1.10 -6.49 5.73
CA GLN A 194 -2.50 -6.66 5.38
C GLN A 194 -2.75 -6.52 3.87
N ALA A 195 -2.11 -5.57 3.20
CA ALA A 195 -2.23 -5.38 1.76
C ALA A 195 -1.79 -6.63 0.96
N PHE A 196 -0.71 -7.26 1.37
CA PHE A 196 -0.27 -8.52 0.76
C PHE A 196 -1.22 -9.67 1.11
N ASP A 197 -1.67 -9.81 2.34
CA ASP A 197 -2.61 -10.87 2.74
C ASP A 197 -3.95 -10.77 2.00
N GLN A 198 -4.40 -9.57 1.65
CA GLN A 198 -5.57 -9.33 0.78
C GLN A 198 -5.30 -9.64 -0.71
N SER A 199 -4.05 -9.87 -1.10
CA SER A 199 -3.61 -10.05 -2.48
C SER A 199 -2.97 -11.42 -2.73
N PRO A 200 -3.65 -12.55 -2.41
CA PRO A 200 -3.07 -13.90 -2.53
C PRO A 200 -2.71 -14.29 -3.96
N TYR A 201 -3.33 -13.64 -4.96
CA TYR A 201 -3.04 -13.84 -6.40
C TYR A 201 -1.64 -13.36 -6.83
N LEU A 202 -0.97 -12.58 -6.00
CA LEU A 202 0.43 -12.18 -6.22
C LEU A 202 1.41 -13.33 -5.96
N LYS A 203 1.02 -14.33 -5.17
CA LYS A 203 1.92 -15.41 -4.75
C LYS A 203 2.32 -16.29 -5.92
N LEU A 204 3.61 -16.46 -6.10
CA LEU A 204 4.16 -17.38 -7.12
C LEU A 204 3.93 -18.84 -6.72
N PRO A 205 3.76 -19.76 -7.70
CA PRO A 205 3.57 -21.18 -7.46
C PRO A 205 4.80 -21.86 -6.83
#